data_be183cd4ccffe0aa93758377cf1c7773
#
_entry.id   be183cd4ccffe0aa93758377cf1c7773
#
_cell.length_a   1.000
_cell.length_b   1.000
_cell.length_c   1.000
_cell.angle_alpha   90.00
_cell.angle_beta   90.00
_cell.angle_gamma   90.00
#
_symmetry.space_group_name_H-M   'P 1'
#
loop_
_entity.id
_entity.type
_entity.pdbx_description
1 polymer ?
#
loop_
_entity_poly.entity_id
_entity_poly.type
_entity_poly.pdbx_seq_one_letter_code
_entity_poly.pdbx_strand_id
1 'polypeptide(L)'
;FIKTGQSNNALVIGAETFTRLLDWNDRSTCVLFGDGAGAVVLCGHENTEEVTGYGVLSTHLHSDGRQRDILYVDGGPSSTGTVGQVRMSGKEVYKHAVSKLGEVIDEALEFNGLSPSDIDWLVPHQANRRIIESMAKKMSLPLDKVICCIERHANTSAASVPLALSEGIRDGRVS
;
A
#
# COMPACT_ATOMS: atom_id res chain seq x y z
N PHE A 1 -11.43 -6.78 15.59
CA PHE A 1 -12.86 -7.15 15.58
C PHE A 1 -13.03 -8.65 15.35
N ILE A 2 -12.41 -9.26 14.31
CA ILE A 2 -12.53 -10.70 14.05
C ILE A 2 -11.90 -11.50 15.19
N LYS A 3 -10.64 -11.24 15.56
CA LYS A 3 -9.94 -11.92 16.66
C LYS A 3 -10.65 -11.80 18.02
N THR A 4 -11.41 -10.73 18.24
CA THR A 4 -12.13 -10.48 19.49
C THR A 4 -13.57 -11.02 19.45
N GLY A 5 -13.98 -11.67 18.38
CA GLY A 5 -15.31 -12.25 18.20
C GLY A 5 -16.45 -11.23 18.02
N GLN A 6 -16.11 -9.95 17.79
CA GLN A 6 -17.12 -8.91 17.53
C GLN A 6 -17.71 -8.99 16.13
N SER A 7 -17.00 -9.59 15.20
CA SER A 7 -17.43 -9.79 13.81
C SER A 7 -16.85 -11.10 13.27
N ASN A 8 -17.62 -11.83 12.50
CA ASN A 8 -17.14 -13.02 11.79
C ASN A 8 -16.49 -12.64 10.45
N ASN A 9 -16.92 -11.54 9.85
CA ASN A 9 -16.40 -11.04 8.58
C ASN A 9 -16.16 -9.54 8.67
N ALA A 10 -15.18 -9.05 7.90
CA ALA A 10 -14.90 -7.63 7.75
C ALA A 10 -14.66 -7.29 6.27
N LEU A 11 -15.33 -6.26 5.78
CA LEU A 11 -15.06 -5.67 4.47
C LEU A 11 -14.06 -4.54 4.66
N VAL A 12 -12.88 -4.67 4.05
CA VAL A 12 -11.84 -3.65 4.07
C VAL A 12 -11.81 -2.96 2.72
N ILE A 13 -12.06 -1.64 2.70
CA ILE A 13 -12.20 -0.84 1.48
C ILE A 13 -11.11 0.21 1.42
N GLY A 14 -10.40 0.29 0.28
CA GLY A 14 -9.59 1.44 -0.13
C GLY A 14 -10.29 2.14 -1.28
N ALA A 15 -10.64 3.42 -1.13
CA ALA A 15 -11.34 4.18 -2.15
C ALA A 15 -10.88 5.64 -2.15
N GLU A 16 -10.56 6.15 -3.33
CA GLU A 16 -9.96 7.47 -3.50
C GLU A 16 -10.59 8.23 -4.66
N THR A 17 -10.79 9.53 -4.46
CA THR A 17 -11.03 10.53 -5.48
C THR A 17 -9.91 11.57 -5.44
N PHE A 18 -8.67 11.09 -5.53
CA PHE A 18 -7.45 11.85 -5.28
C PHE A 18 -7.25 12.97 -6.30
N THR A 19 -7.77 12.80 -7.53
CA THR A 19 -7.69 13.82 -8.59
C THR A 19 -8.33 15.15 -8.21
N ARG A 20 -9.26 15.16 -7.24
CA ARG A 20 -9.88 16.36 -6.69
C ARG A 20 -8.95 17.24 -5.86
N LEU A 21 -7.82 16.67 -5.40
CA LEU A 21 -6.82 17.35 -4.59
C LEU A 21 -5.63 17.83 -5.43
N LEU A 22 -5.60 17.55 -6.74
CA LEU A 22 -4.46 17.85 -7.58
C LEU A 22 -4.48 19.30 -8.08
N ASP A 23 -3.31 19.92 -8.05
CA ASP A 23 -3.04 21.14 -8.80
C ASP A 23 -2.68 20.76 -10.24
N TRP A 24 -3.59 20.92 -11.18
CA TRP A 24 -3.40 20.55 -12.58
C TRP A 24 -2.33 21.38 -13.30
N ASN A 25 -1.83 22.47 -12.67
CA ASN A 25 -0.71 23.25 -13.16
C ASN A 25 0.63 22.74 -12.61
N ASP A 26 0.61 21.94 -11.54
CA ASP A 26 1.81 21.31 -10.99
C ASP A 26 2.05 19.94 -11.61
N ARG A 27 2.87 19.90 -12.66
CA ARG A 27 3.24 18.66 -13.36
C ARG A 27 4.08 17.69 -12.52
N SER A 28 4.59 18.11 -11.36
CA SER A 28 5.33 17.23 -10.47
C SER A 28 4.43 16.30 -9.66
N THR A 29 3.15 16.63 -9.53
CA THR A 29 2.16 15.88 -8.76
C THR A 29 1.00 15.37 -9.60
N CYS A 30 0.43 16.19 -10.51
CA CYS A 30 -0.81 15.84 -11.22
C CYS A 30 -0.67 14.61 -12.15
N VAL A 31 0.52 14.27 -12.57
CA VAL A 31 0.80 13.09 -13.43
C VAL A 31 0.99 11.78 -12.64
N LEU A 32 0.99 11.85 -11.31
CA LEU A 32 1.33 10.68 -10.46
C LEU A 32 0.10 9.97 -9.90
N PHE A 33 -0.93 10.74 -9.55
CA PHE A 33 -2.07 10.22 -8.78
C PHE A 33 -3.29 9.98 -9.66
N GLY A 34 -4.13 9.04 -9.22
CA GLY A 34 -5.39 8.69 -9.86
C GLY A 34 -6.47 8.36 -8.85
N ASP A 35 -7.68 8.17 -9.36
CA ASP A 35 -8.85 7.74 -8.61
C ASP A 35 -9.03 6.23 -8.75
N GLY A 36 -9.59 5.60 -7.73
CA GLY A 36 -9.85 4.18 -7.75
C GLY A 36 -10.49 3.66 -6.48
N ALA A 37 -11.01 2.46 -6.56
CA ALA A 37 -11.53 1.73 -5.40
C ALA A 37 -11.22 0.26 -5.52
N GLY A 38 -10.98 -0.37 -4.37
CA GLY A 38 -10.82 -1.81 -4.26
C GLY A 38 -11.18 -2.25 -2.85
N ALA A 39 -11.54 -3.52 -2.70
CA ALA A 39 -11.94 -4.07 -1.41
C ALA A 39 -11.51 -5.52 -1.29
N VAL A 40 -11.33 -5.94 -0.03
CA VAL A 40 -11.12 -7.35 0.35
C VAL A 40 -12.08 -7.71 1.47
N VAL A 41 -12.54 -8.97 1.47
CA VAL A 41 -13.33 -9.53 2.56
C VAL A 41 -12.41 -10.40 3.41
N LEU A 42 -12.29 -10.09 4.70
CA LEU A 42 -11.64 -10.93 5.69
C LEU A 42 -12.67 -11.77 6.39
N CYS A 43 -12.49 -13.08 6.39
CA CYS A 43 -13.34 -14.02 7.11
C CYS A 43 -12.61 -14.60 8.31
N GLY A 44 -13.29 -14.69 9.44
CA GLY A 44 -12.79 -15.40 10.61
C GLY A 44 -12.87 -16.90 10.37
N HIS A 45 -11.80 -17.60 10.69
CA HIS A 45 -11.77 -19.06 10.80
C HIS A 45 -11.35 -19.45 12.20
N GLU A 46 -11.96 -20.47 12.75
CA GLU A 46 -11.46 -21.11 13.96
C GLU A 46 -10.11 -21.77 13.62
N ASN A 47 -9.12 -21.55 14.50
CA ASN A 47 -7.81 -22.20 14.35
C ASN A 47 -8.00 -23.72 14.58
N THR A 48 -8.18 -24.46 13.50
CA THR A 48 -8.07 -25.92 13.49
C THR A 48 -6.67 -26.28 13.00
N GLU A 49 -6.17 -27.46 13.36
CA GLU A 49 -4.86 -27.96 12.92
C GLU A 49 -4.72 -27.97 11.38
N GLU A 50 -5.83 -28.00 10.64
CA GLU A 50 -5.88 -27.99 9.17
C GLU A 50 -5.70 -26.59 8.55
N VAL A 51 -5.82 -25.50 9.33
CA VAL A 51 -5.82 -24.09 8.82
C VAL A 51 -4.63 -23.29 9.34
N THR A 52 -3.63 -23.95 9.93
CA THR A 52 -2.41 -23.30 10.40
C THR A 52 -1.59 -22.80 9.20
N GLY A 53 -1.24 -21.50 9.20
CA GLY A 53 -0.38 -20.89 8.17
C GLY A 53 -1.11 -20.07 7.09
N TYR A 54 -2.44 -19.95 7.15
CA TYR A 54 -3.22 -19.14 6.22
C TYR A 54 -3.76 -17.86 6.87
N GLY A 55 -3.97 -16.83 6.06
CA GLY A 55 -4.57 -15.57 6.48
C GLY A 55 -3.56 -14.49 6.80
N VAL A 56 -3.97 -13.49 7.60
CA VAL A 56 -3.10 -12.38 8.03
C VAL A 56 -2.21 -12.86 9.17
N LEU A 57 -0.93 -13.08 8.89
CA LEU A 57 0.03 -13.56 9.87
C LEU A 57 0.39 -12.48 10.89
N SER A 58 0.74 -11.28 10.42
CA SER A 58 1.07 -10.13 11.28
C SER A 58 0.70 -8.80 10.61
N THR A 59 0.68 -7.74 11.41
CA THR A 59 0.50 -6.36 10.93
C THR A 59 1.52 -5.45 11.62
N HIS A 60 2.17 -4.57 10.85
CA HIS A 60 3.20 -3.67 11.33
C HIS A 60 2.84 -2.25 10.92
N LEU A 61 2.62 -1.37 11.91
CA LEU A 61 2.17 0.01 11.69
C LEU A 61 3.18 0.98 12.28
N HIS A 62 3.63 1.90 11.44
CA HIS A 62 4.57 2.96 11.83
C HIS A 62 4.08 4.32 11.34
N SER A 63 4.40 5.37 12.07
CA SER A 63 4.17 6.74 11.66
C SER A 63 5.31 7.65 12.11
N ASP A 64 5.61 8.67 11.32
CA ASP A 64 6.61 9.68 11.66
C ASP A 64 6.11 11.07 11.29
N GLY A 65 5.44 11.73 12.20
CA GLY A 65 4.87 13.07 12.02
C GLY A 65 5.91 14.17 11.78
N ARG A 66 7.20 13.91 12.00
CA ARG A 66 8.29 14.86 11.69
C ARG A 66 8.43 15.11 10.19
N GLN A 67 7.92 14.19 9.38
CA GLN A 67 8.00 14.23 7.91
C GLN A 67 6.74 14.79 7.24
N ARG A 68 5.81 15.39 8.00
CA ARG A 68 4.52 15.86 7.46
C ARG A 68 4.68 16.84 6.29
N ASP A 69 5.72 17.65 6.30
CA ASP A 69 5.89 18.76 5.34
C ASP A 69 6.45 18.29 3.98
N ILE A 70 6.82 17.02 3.83
CA ILE A 70 7.27 16.47 2.54
C ILE A 70 6.12 15.97 1.65
N LEU A 71 4.94 15.70 2.23
CA LEU A 71 3.72 15.31 1.51
C LEU A 71 2.49 15.68 2.34
N TYR A 72 1.72 16.66 1.90
CA TYR A 72 0.54 17.15 2.62
C TYR A 72 -0.46 17.81 1.68
N VAL A 73 -1.66 18.09 2.18
CA VAL A 73 -2.65 18.94 1.51
C VAL A 73 -2.63 20.30 2.21
N ASP A 74 -2.52 21.39 1.45
CA ASP A 74 -2.32 22.75 1.96
C ASP A 74 -3.61 23.43 2.45
N GLY A 75 -4.73 22.71 2.47
CA GLY A 75 -6.01 23.19 2.98
C GLY A 75 -6.86 22.05 3.56
N GLY A 76 -8.06 22.37 3.93
CA GLY A 76 -9.04 21.43 4.46
C GLY A 76 -10.24 22.15 5.08
N PRO A 77 -11.38 21.46 5.23
CA PRO A 77 -12.62 22.06 5.79
C PRO A 77 -12.41 22.67 7.18
N SER A 78 -11.56 22.03 8.01
CA SER A 78 -11.32 22.45 9.39
C SER A 78 -10.18 23.48 9.53
N SER A 79 -9.37 23.70 8.51
CA SER A 79 -8.20 24.60 8.57
C SER A 79 -8.38 25.88 7.77
N THR A 80 -8.77 25.75 6.50
CA THR A 80 -8.91 26.87 5.56
C THR A 80 -10.33 27.06 5.04
N GLY A 81 -11.25 26.15 5.31
CA GLY A 81 -12.59 26.12 4.72
C GLY A 81 -12.59 25.74 3.24
N THR A 82 -11.46 25.29 2.70
CA THR A 82 -11.27 24.88 1.29
C THR A 82 -10.87 23.42 1.18
N VAL A 83 -10.88 22.86 -0.02
CA VAL A 83 -10.40 21.48 -0.25
C VAL A 83 -8.89 21.39 -0.07
N GLY A 84 -8.15 22.41 -0.50
CA GLY A 84 -6.69 22.40 -0.56
C GLY A 84 -6.15 21.57 -1.74
N GLN A 85 -4.85 21.60 -1.91
CA GLN A 85 -4.14 20.89 -2.97
C GLN A 85 -2.94 20.13 -2.42
N VAL A 86 -2.59 19.02 -3.07
CA VAL A 86 -1.44 18.20 -2.69
C VAL A 86 -0.15 18.96 -2.96
N ARG A 87 0.73 18.96 -1.96
CA ARG A 87 2.10 19.47 -2.03
C ARG A 87 3.07 18.35 -1.71
N MET A 88 4.08 18.16 -2.55
CA MET A 88 4.99 17.03 -2.41
C MET A 88 6.44 17.38 -2.75
N SER A 89 7.35 17.03 -1.86
CA SER A 89 8.79 17.02 -2.08
C SER A 89 9.22 15.63 -2.57
N GLY A 90 9.02 15.33 -3.85
CA GLY A 90 9.13 13.97 -4.40
C GLY A 90 10.45 13.25 -4.13
N LYS A 91 11.59 13.96 -4.08
CA LYS A 91 12.89 13.37 -3.75
C LYS A 91 12.95 12.89 -2.31
N GLU A 92 12.42 13.67 -1.36
CA GLU A 92 12.41 13.30 0.06
C GLU A 92 11.40 12.18 0.30
N VAL A 93 10.21 12.24 -0.31
CA VAL A 93 9.23 11.15 -0.25
C VAL A 93 9.84 9.84 -0.74
N TYR A 94 10.53 9.84 -1.88
CA TYR A 94 11.21 8.66 -2.41
C TYR A 94 12.22 8.08 -1.41
N LYS A 95 13.10 8.93 -0.87
CA LYS A 95 14.16 8.54 0.07
C LYS A 95 13.57 7.90 1.33
N HIS A 96 12.57 8.55 1.94
CA HIS A 96 11.90 8.04 3.13
C HIS A 96 11.11 6.76 2.84
N ALA A 97 10.40 6.69 1.71
CA ALA A 97 9.64 5.50 1.33
C ALA A 97 10.55 4.27 1.18
N VAL A 98 11.66 4.40 0.46
CA VAL A 98 12.59 3.26 0.26
C VAL A 98 13.20 2.78 1.57
N SER A 99 13.62 3.71 2.47
CA SER A 99 14.15 3.35 3.78
C SER A 99 13.10 2.67 4.64
N LYS A 100 11.95 3.32 4.83
CA LYS A 100 10.93 2.88 5.79
C LYS A 100 10.21 1.59 5.35
N LEU A 101 9.91 1.46 4.07
CA LEU A 101 9.35 0.22 3.55
C LEU A 101 10.35 -0.95 3.68
N GLY A 102 11.63 -0.65 3.48
CA GLY A 102 12.67 -1.65 3.70
C GLY A 102 12.75 -2.12 5.16
N GLU A 103 12.67 -1.19 6.12
CA GLU A 103 12.67 -1.50 7.56
C GLU A 103 11.46 -2.36 7.95
N VAL A 104 10.26 -2.02 7.44
CA VAL A 104 9.02 -2.77 7.70
C VAL A 104 9.05 -4.18 7.09
N ILE A 105 9.65 -4.35 5.93
CA ILE A 105 9.82 -5.67 5.33
C ILE A 105 10.70 -6.55 6.23
N ASP A 106 11.85 -6.03 6.67
CA ASP A 106 12.75 -6.78 7.56
C ASP A 106 12.04 -7.15 8.87
N GLU A 107 11.33 -6.20 9.49
CA GLU A 107 10.54 -6.41 10.71
C GLU A 107 9.48 -7.51 10.52
N ALA A 108 8.72 -7.45 9.41
CA ALA A 108 7.67 -8.43 9.16
C ALA A 108 8.23 -9.84 8.92
N LEU A 109 9.33 -9.97 8.20
CA LEU A 109 10.00 -11.25 7.99
C LEU A 109 10.54 -11.82 9.30
N GLU A 110 11.26 -11.01 10.07
CA GLU A 110 11.82 -11.43 11.37
C GLU A 110 10.72 -11.86 12.35
N PHE A 111 9.66 -11.06 12.46
CA PHE A 111 8.55 -11.36 13.37
C PHE A 111 7.87 -12.70 13.08
N ASN A 112 7.76 -13.06 11.80
CA ASN A 112 7.13 -14.31 11.37
C ASN A 112 8.11 -15.46 11.20
N GLY A 113 9.41 -15.26 11.44
CA GLY A 113 10.44 -16.28 11.23
C GLY A 113 10.60 -16.68 9.76
N LEU A 114 10.32 -15.74 8.84
CA LEU A 114 10.40 -15.94 7.40
C LEU A 114 11.66 -15.31 6.82
N SER A 115 12.09 -15.85 5.69
CA SER A 115 13.15 -15.28 4.86
C SER A 115 12.56 -14.72 3.55
N PRO A 116 13.28 -13.86 2.83
CA PRO A 116 12.80 -13.37 1.51
C PRO A 116 12.48 -14.48 0.51
N SER A 117 13.13 -15.66 0.61
CA SER A 117 12.87 -16.81 -0.26
C SER A 117 11.51 -17.49 -0.02
N ASP A 118 10.91 -17.26 1.16
CA ASP A 118 9.61 -17.82 1.52
C ASP A 118 8.45 -16.96 0.98
N ILE A 119 8.76 -15.83 0.33
CA ILE A 119 7.78 -14.92 -0.22
C ILE A 119 7.49 -15.27 -1.68
N ASP A 120 6.24 -15.62 -1.97
CA ASP A 120 5.80 -15.89 -3.33
C ASP A 120 5.51 -14.60 -4.10
N TRP A 121 4.83 -13.63 -3.49
CA TRP A 121 4.40 -12.41 -4.13
C TRP A 121 4.59 -11.18 -3.25
N LEU A 122 5.09 -10.11 -3.84
CA LEU A 122 5.05 -8.76 -3.27
C LEU A 122 3.93 -7.96 -3.94
N VAL A 123 2.93 -7.53 -3.14
CA VAL A 123 1.81 -6.69 -3.58
C VAL A 123 1.93 -5.33 -2.90
N PRO A 124 2.77 -4.41 -3.41
CA PRO A 124 3.05 -3.15 -2.74
C PRO A 124 2.01 -2.08 -3.05
N HIS A 125 2.00 -1.04 -2.23
CA HIS A 125 1.40 0.24 -2.61
C HIS A 125 2.01 0.73 -3.92
N GLN A 126 1.17 1.13 -4.87
CA GLN A 126 1.57 1.58 -6.21
C GLN A 126 1.94 3.07 -6.20
N ALA A 127 2.95 3.42 -5.39
CA ALA A 127 3.39 4.81 -5.22
C ALA A 127 4.16 5.34 -6.43
N ASN A 128 5.16 4.57 -6.85
CA ASN A 128 6.08 4.90 -7.92
C ASN A 128 6.85 3.63 -8.31
N ARG A 129 7.03 3.39 -9.62
CA ARG A 129 7.73 2.21 -10.12
C ARG A 129 9.12 2.03 -9.51
N ARG A 130 9.89 3.11 -9.38
CA ARG A 130 11.24 3.07 -8.81
C ARG A 130 11.26 2.67 -7.33
N ILE A 131 10.24 3.04 -6.55
CA ILE A 131 10.08 2.60 -5.16
C ILE A 131 9.80 1.10 -5.14
N ILE A 132 8.87 0.62 -5.97
CA ILE A 132 8.52 -0.81 -6.10
C ILE A 132 9.75 -1.64 -6.45
N GLU A 133 10.52 -1.22 -7.46
CA GLU A 133 11.76 -1.89 -7.86
C GLU A 133 12.82 -1.90 -6.74
N SER A 134 12.90 -0.83 -5.95
CA SER A 134 13.81 -0.74 -4.80
C SER A 134 13.43 -1.72 -3.69
N MET A 135 12.12 -1.92 -3.44
CA MET A 135 11.63 -2.92 -2.49
C MET A 135 11.96 -4.34 -2.96
N ALA A 136 11.69 -4.65 -4.23
CA ALA A 136 12.01 -5.94 -4.83
C ALA A 136 13.52 -6.26 -4.71
N LYS A 137 14.35 -5.28 -5.04
CA LYS A 137 15.81 -5.40 -4.92
C LYS A 137 16.25 -5.66 -3.49
N LYS A 138 15.67 -4.97 -2.50
CA LYS A 138 16.00 -5.18 -1.09
C LYS A 138 15.68 -6.61 -0.63
N MET A 139 14.55 -7.15 -1.09
CA MET A 139 14.15 -8.53 -0.80
C MET A 139 14.86 -9.57 -1.67
N SER A 140 15.73 -9.16 -2.60
CA SER A 140 16.27 -10.05 -3.64
C SER A 140 15.18 -10.82 -4.39
N LEU A 141 14.00 -10.21 -4.51
CA LEU A 141 12.84 -10.81 -5.17
C LEU A 141 12.85 -10.45 -6.66
N PRO A 142 12.71 -11.42 -7.57
CA PRO A 142 12.57 -11.16 -9.01
C PRO A 142 11.36 -10.27 -9.31
N LEU A 143 11.47 -9.40 -10.31
CA LEU A 143 10.39 -8.46 -10.64
C LEU A 143 9.11 -9.13 -11.14
N ASP A 144 9.19 -10.33 -11.67
CA ASP A 144 8.04 -11.16 -12.06
C ASP A 144 7.22 -11.65 -10.87
N LYS A 145 7.81 -11.67 -9.66
CA LYS A 145 7.12 -11.91 -8.37
C LYS A 145 6.57 -10.64 -7.72
N VAL A 146 6.57 -9.51 -8.42
CA VAL A 146 6.05 -8.23 -7.92
C VAL A 146 4.84 -7.82 -8.72
N ILE A 147 3.71 -7.61 -8.06
CA ILE A 147 2.52 -7.11 -8.72
C ILE A 147 2.66 -5.60 -8.91
N CYS A 148 2.82 -5.19 -10.16
CA CYS A 148 2.91 -3.79 -10.56
C CYS A 148 1.83 -3.48 -11.59
N CYS A 149 0.98 -2.50 -11.28
CA CYS A 149 -0.12 -2.06 -12.15
C CYS A 149 -0.22 -0.53 -12.23
N ILE A 150 0.82 0.17 -11.79
CA ILE A 150 0.86 1.63 -11.72
C ILE A 150 0.65 2.30 -13.09
N GLU A 151 1.07 1.66 -14.18
CA GLU A 151 0.90 2.16 -15.55
C GLU A 151 -0.58 2.25 -15.96
N ARG A 152 -1.45 1.44 -15.34
CA ARG A 152 -2.88 1.38 -15.65
C ARG A 152 -3.73 2.20 -14.69
N HIS A 153 -3.31 2.27 -13.42
CA HIS A 153 -4.13 2.84 -12.34
C HIS A 153 -3.52 4.10 -11.72
N ALA A 154 -2.25 4.41 -12.00
CA ALA A 154 -1.49 5.45 -11.29
C ALA A 154 -1.39 5.17 -9.78
N ASN A 155 -1.01 6.17 -8.99
CA ASN A 155 -1.04 6.10 -7.53
C ASN A 155 -2.47 6.44 -7.04
N THR A 156 -3.23 5.44 -6.71
CA THR A 156 -4.60 5.55 -6.18
C THR A 156 -4.63 5.45 -4.64
N SER A 157 -3.54 5.84 -3.96
CA SER A 157 -3.45 5.86 -2.49
C SER A 157 -3.90 4.54 -1.87
N ALA A 158 -4.91 4.54 -1.00
CA ALA A 158 -5.41 3.34 -0.30
C ALA A 158 -5.99 2.26 -1.24
N ALA A 159 -6.51 2.64 -2.40
CA ALA A 159 -7.05 1.70 -3.38
C ALA A 159 -5.97 0.91 -4.13
N SER A 160 -4.71 1.37 -4.12
CA SER A 160 -3.65 0.81 -4.97
C SER A 160 -3.29 -0.64 -4.65
N VAL A 161 -3.27 -1.02 -3.37
CA VAL A 161 -2.97 -2.40 -2.95
C VAL A 161 -4.09 -3.36 -3.34
N PRO A 162 -5.38 -3.11 -3.00
CA PRO A 162 -6.44 -4.01 -3.41
C PRO A 162 -6.64 -4.08 -4.93
N LEU A 163 -6.37 -3.01 -5.68
CA LEU A 163 -6.37 -3.04 -7.15
C LEU A 163 -5.24 -3.93 -7.67
N ALA A 164 -4.01 -3.78 -7.16
CA ALA A 164 -2.89 -4.62 -7.55
C ALA A 164 -3.14 -6.10 -7.23
N LEU A 165 -3.67 -6.39 -6.03
CA LEU A 165 -4.04 -7.75 -5.64
C LEU A 165 -5.09 -8.34 -6.58
N SER A 166 -6.15 -7.59 -6.88
CA SER A 166 -7.21 -8.00 -7.82
C SER A 166 -6.66 -8.33 -9.21
N GLU A 167 -5.70 -7.55 -9.69
CA GLU A 167 -5.04 -7.85 -10.97
C GLU A 167 -4.20 -9.12 -10.90
N GLY A 168 -3.40 -9.30 -9.85
CA GLY A 168 -2.60 -10.51 -9.67
C GLY A 168 -3.45 -11.79 -9.60
N ILE A 169 -4.64 -11.70 -8.99
CA ILE A 169 -5.62 -12.82 -8.95
C ILE A 169 -6.24 -13.05 -10.34
N ARG A 170 -6.67 -12.00 -11.03
CA ARG A 170 -7.34 -12.11 -12.33
C ARG A 170 -6.45 -12.67 -13.44
N ASP A 171 -5.17 -12.36 -13.40
CA ASP A 171 -4.20 -12.87 -14.39
C ASP A 171 -3.56 -14.20 -13.97
N GLY A 172 -4.02 -14.79 -12.84
CA GLY A 172 -3.63 -16.11 -12.37
C GLY A 172 -2.25 -16.17 -11.71
N ARG A 173 -1.61 -15.03 -11.44
CA ARG A 173 -0.34 -14.99 -10.71
C ARG A 173 -0.53 -15.31 -9.23
N VAL A 174 -1.51 -14.67 -8.60
CA VAL A 174 -1.85 -14.88 -7.18
C VAL A 174 -3.05 -15.80 -7.10
N SER A 175 -2.92 -16.90 -6.35
CA SER A 175 -3.97 -17.92 -6.15
C SER A 175 -4.38 -18.02 -4.69
#